data_5b05a1a7d91b7e86c8ed3f6e31335ee5
#
_entry.id   5b05a1a7d91b7e86c8ed3f6e31335ee5
#
_cell.length_a   1.000
_cell.length_b   1.000
_cell.length_c   1.000
_cell.angle_alpha   90.00
_cell.angle_beta   90.00
_cell.angle_gamma   90.00
#
_symmetry.space_group_name_H-M   'P 1'
#
loop_
_entity.id
_entity.type
_entity.pdbx_description
1 polymer ?
#
loop_
_entity_poly.entity_id
_entity_poly.type
_entity_poly.pdbx_seq_one_letter_code
_entity_poly.pdbx_strand_id
1 'polypeptide(L)'
;MLRRVRTTKKLAKRIDLQYFTKPHPFRTWRLWLSILVPAAAVAWFVALRASGQKVYSAGPLSASHAVLGKRCEVCHVTTLGIFRAKINDNACLKCHDAPAHHRDGVTFTPACGSCHAEHKGSLRLASTSDSSCTQCHAELRTRSGSTQYVQQVKGFDKQHPEFAVFRLGASDPGQVKLNHYAHLRPNVAGPDGPVQMDCQDCHRLSATNTAWPYAMNAPKPVTADVSADVSASRSSDYMAPILYANQCAGCHVKDLQFDNRFDQPAPHDKPEVVQTFLIQKYSDYFASHPGAMSEPVAPERILPGKMKLPLRVPHTRQEWIDLQVMLADRLLFGKGCKLCHVMIEGNAALPGVAKSSIPARWLLHADFSHNSHRFLSCVACHSGAPDSRDTKDVLLPGIASCRSCHQQQGAKHDAANGNCSECHAYHDWRRAQPTKGKYLIPQLRAEK
;
A
#
# COMPACT_ATOMS: atom_id res chain seq x y z
N MET A 1 -39.01 8.50 98.60
CA MET A 1 -39.21 7.58 97.47
C MET A 1 -38.36 6.34 97.65
N LEU A 2 -38.95 5.22 98.06
CA LEU A 2 -38.27 3.95 98.34
C LEU A 2 -38.00 3.23 96.99
N ARG A 3 -36.81 3.15 96.59
CA ARG A 3 -36.33 2.44 95.40
C ARG A 3 -36.51 0.93 95.62
N ARG A 4 -37.57 0.34 95.01
CA ARG A 4 -37.78 -1.12 95.07
C ARG A 4 -36.59 -1.85 94.48
N VAL A 5 -35.78 -2.44 95.33
CA VAL A 5 -34.67 -3.29 94.94
C VAL A 5 -35.26 -4.55 94.33
N ARG A 6 -35.02 -4.71 93.02
CA ARG A 6 -35.44 -5.90 92.33
C ARG A 6 -34.54 -7.08 92.69
N THR A 7 -35.14 -8.05 93.37
CA THR A 7 -34.43 -9.27 93.79
C THR A 7 -33.97 -10.05 92.60
N THR A 8 -32.77 -10.65 92.71
CA THR A 8 -32.11 -11.48 91.67
C THR A 8 -33.04 -12.55 91.11
N LYS A 9 -33.94 -13.09 91.91
CA LYS A 9 -34.97 -14.06 91.54
C LYS A 9 -36.00 -13.49 90.52
N LYS A 10 -36.30 -12.21 90.61
CA LYS A 10 -37.19 -11.52 89.66
C LYS A 10 -36.46 -11.18 88.35
N LEU A 11 -35.15 -10.99 88.40
CA LEU A 11 -34.32 -10.82 87.23
C LEU A 11 -34.13 -12.13 86.50
N ALA A 12 -33.84 -13.23 87.20
CA ALA A 12 -33.69 -14.56 86.62
C ALA A 12 -34.97 -15.07 85.92
N LYS A 13 -36.17 -14.74 86.41
CA LYS A 13 -37.44 -15.07 85.71
C LYS A 13 -37.68 -14.29 84.38
N ARG A 14 -36.85 -13.24 84.09
CA ARG A 14 -36.95 -12.47 82.83
C ARG A 14 -35.96 -12.93 81.77
N ILE A 15 -35.01 -13.76 82.19
CA ILE A 15 -34.01 -14.32 81.26
C ILE A 15 -34.65 -15.59 80.68
N ASP A 16 -34.96 -15.57 79.39
CA ASP A 16 -35.39 -16.77 78.67
C ASP A 16 -34.22 -17.73 78.57
N LEU A 17 -34.10 -18.71 79.45
CA LEU A 17 -33.06 -19.72 79.49
C LEU A 17 -33.04 -20.62 78.22
N GLN A 18 -34.13 -20.55 77.44
CA GLN A 18 -34.25 -21.30 76.20
C GLN A 18 -34.02 -20.43 74.97
N TYR A 19 -33.53 -19.20 75.14
CA TYR A 19 -33.28 -18.27 74.03
C TYR A 19 -32.44 -18.88 72.89
N PHE A 20 -31.45 -19.65 73.25
CA PHE A 20 -30.61 -20.33 72.32
C PHE A 20 -31.17 -21.65 71.74
N THR A 21 -32.17 -22.25 72.41
CA THR A 21 -32.80 -23.49 71.95
C THR A 21 -34.04 -23.23 71.08
N LYS A 22 -34.61 -22.08 71.14
CA LYS A 22 -35.69 -21.70 70.26
C LYS A 22 -35.09 -21.06 68.99
N PRO A 23 -35.36 -21.62 67.85
CA PRO A 23 -34.90 -21.00 66.60
C PRO A 23 -35.57 -19.65 66.42
N HIS A 24 -34.76 -18.56 66.50
CA HIS A 24 -35.29 -17.21 66.30
C HIS A 24 -35.76 -17.15 64.80
N PRO A 25 -36.97 -16.59 64.56
CA PRO A 25 -37.56 -16.56 63.21
C PRO A 25 -36.60 -15.96 62.18
N PHE A 26 -35.80 -14.98 62.58
CA PHE A 26 -34.76 -14.40 61.69
C PHE A 26 -33.65 -15.39 61.32
N ARG A 27 -33.32 -16.34 62.22
CA ARG A 27 -32.29 -17.37 61.94
C ARG A 27 -32.85 -18.43 60.99
N THR A 28 -34.10 -18.78 61.15
CA THR A 28 -34.80 -19.70 60.24
C THR A 28 -34.99 -19.06 58.87
N TRP A 29 -35.33 -17.78 58.80
CA TRP A 29 -35.42 -17.04 57.55
C TRP A 29 -34.08 -16.94 56.83
N ARG A 30 -32.97 -16.65 57.51
CA ARG A 30 -31.65 -16.66 56.93
C ARG A 30 -31.29 -18.01 56.31
N LEU A 31 -31.62 -19.10 56.99
CA LEU A 31 -31.36 -20.45 56.49
C LEU A 31 -32.17 -20.73 55.22
N TRP A 32 -33.45 -20.40 55.21
CA TRP A 32 -34.28 -20.55 54.00
C TRP A 32 -33.85 -19.66 52.86
N LEU A 33 -33.47 -18.41 53.11
CA LEU A 33 -32.98 -17.51 52.09
C LEU A 33 -31.64 -17.98 51.53
N SER A 34 -30.74 -18.51 52.37
CA SER A 34 -29.45 -19.05 51.90
C SER A 34 -29.59 -20.29 51.01
N ILE A 35 -30.72 -20.99 51.07
CA ILE A 35 -31.03 -22.14 50.21
C ILE A 35 -31.86 -21.70 48.98
N LEU A 36 -32.93 -20.93 49.22
CA LEU A 36 -33.90 -20.56 48.18
C LEU A 36 -33.31 -19.59 47.13
N VAL A 37 -32.47 -18.64 47.58
CA VAL A 37 -31.86 -17.68 46.66
C VAL A 37 -30.88 -18.38 45.69
N PRO A 38 -29.95 -19.22 46.13
CA PRO A 38 -29.11 -20.00 45.21
C PRO A 38 -29.93 -20.98 44.35
N ALA A 39 -30.94 -21.64 44.95
CA ALA A 39 -31.80 -22.56 44.19
C ALA A 39 -32.60 -21.82 43.11
N ALA A 40 -33.16 -20.64 43.42
CA ALA A 40 -33.82 -19.78 42.46
C ALA A 40 -32.86 -19.26 41.39
N ALA A 41 -31.64 -18.89 41.77
CA ALA A 41 -30.58 -18.51 40.82
C ALA A 41 -30.24 -19.65 39.89
N VAL A 42 -30.05 -20.88 40.40
CA VAL A 42 -29.80 -22.06 39.59
C VAL A 42 -30.97 -22.38 38.68
N ALA A 43 -32.20 -22.35 39.19
CA ALA A 43 -33.43 -22.56 38.40
C ALA A 43 -33.56 -21.50 37.29
N TRP A 44 -33.30 -20.24 37.63
CA TRP A 44 -33.24 -19.13 36.67
C TRP A 44 -32.18 -19.38 35.59
N PHE A 45 -30.98 -19.78 35.97
CA PHE A 45 -29.92 -20.13 35.05
C PHE A 45 -30.27 -21.29 34.13
N VAL A 46 -30.95 -22.34 34.67
CA VAL A 46 -31.42 -23.48 33.90
C VAL A 46 -32.57 -23.09 32.95
N ALA A 47 -33.50 -22.27 33.41
CA ALA A 47 -34.61 -21.76 32.59
C ALA A 47 -34.10 -20.86 31.45
N LEU A 48 -33.12 -20.01 31.71
CA LEU A 48 -32.48 -19.18 30.68
C LEU A 48 -31.72 -20.02 29.64
N ARG A 49 -31.26 -21.21 30.01
CA ARG A 49 -30.68 -22.18 29.10
C ARG A 49 -31.68 -22.69 28.06
N ALA A 50 -32.93 -22.86 28.44
CA ALA A 50 -34.01 -23.29 27.55
C ALA A 50 -34.51 -22.15 26.62
N SER A 51 -34.41 -20.89 27.07
CA SER A 51 -34.90 -19.71 26.31
C SER A 51 -33.93 -19.12 25.30
N GLY A 52 -32.86 -19.86 24.97
CA GLY A 52 -31.84 -19.44 23.97
C GLY A 52 -30.85 -18.44 24.55
N GLN A 53 -29.71 -18.84 24.70
CA GLN A 53 -28.39 -18.40 25.14
C GLN A 53 -28.01 -16.91 24.93
N LYS A 54 -28.94 -16.02 24.62
CA LYS A 54 -28.72 -14.58 24.46
C LYS A 54 -28.07 -13.92 25.67
N VAL A 55 -28.29 -14.48 26.87
CA VAL A 55 -27.78 -13.95 28.15
C VAL A 55 -26.25 -14.11 28.24
N TYR A 56 -25.69 -15.04 27.50
CA TYR A 56 -24.25 -15.28 27.48
C TYR A 56 -23.52 -14.59 26.30
N SER A 57 -24.25 -13.91 25.41
CA SER A 57 -23.68 -13.20 24.30
C SER A 57 -23.02 -11.90 24.79
N ALA A 58 -21.77 -11.68 24.43
CA ALA A 58 -21.04 -10.43 24.71
C ALA A 58 -21.57 -9.22 23.91
N GLY A 59 -22.54 -9.46 23.02
CA GLY A 59 -23.14 -8.45 22.17
C GLY A 59 -23.76 -9.04 20.90
N PRO A 60 -24.30 -8.21 20.01
CA PRO A 60 -24.82 -8.65 18.72
C PRO A 60 -23.69 -9.15 17.81
N LEU A 61 -24.04 -10.03 16.86
CA LEU A 61 -23.14 -10.38 15.77
C LEU A 61 -22.81 -9.13 14.94
N SER A 62 -21.62 -9.12 14.36
CA SER A 62 -21.25 -8.12 13.36
C SER A 62 -22.23 -8.14 12.18
N ALA A 63 -22.34 -7.01 11.47
CA ALA A 63 -23.23 -6.91 10.30
C ALA A 63 -22.94 -8.00 9.26
N SER A 64 -21.66 -8.35 9.06
CA SER A 64 -21.22 -9.39 8.13
C SER A 64 -21.73 -10.79 8.50
N HIS A 65 -21.86 -11.09 9.79
CA HIS A 65 -22.34 -12.37 10.29
C HIS A 65 -23.82 -12.37 10.73
N ALA A 66 -24.52 -11.23 10.60
CA ALA A 66 -25.93 -11.13 10.98
C ALA A 66 -26.85 -12.13 10.25
N VAL A 67 -26.45 -12.57 9.04
CA VAL A 67 -27.14 -13.62 8.27
C VAL A 67 -27.24 -14.97 9.02
N LEU A 68 -26.31 -15.24 9.95
CA LEU A 68 -26.31 -16.46 10.76
C LEU A 68 -27.39 -16.43 11.85
N GLY A 69 -27.92 -15.26 12.17
CA GLY A 69 -29.02 -15.08 13.12
C GLY A 69 -28.69 -15.63 14.52
N LYS A 70 -29.52 -16.56 15.02
CA LYS A 70 -29.37 -17.15 16.35
C LYS A 70 -28.66 -18.51 16.35
N ARG A 71 -28.08 -18.91 15.22
CA ARG A 71 -27.40 -20.22 15.09
C ARG A 71 -26.01 -20.18 15.71
N CYS A 72 -25.96 -20.18 17.02
CA CYS A 72 -24.71 -20.06 17.80
C CYS A 72 -23.77 -21.26 17.55
N GLU A 73 -24.34 -22.44 17.26
CA GLU A 73 -23.64 -23.69 16.99
C GLU A 73 -22.81 -23.67 15.70
N VAL A 74 -23.04 -22.73 14.80
CA VAL A 74 -22.23 -22.58 13.57
C VAL A 74 -20.78 -22.25 13.93
N CYS A 75 -20.59 -21.47 14.99
CA CYS A 75 -19.27 -21.01 15.44
C CYS A 75 -18.85 -21.68 16.76
N HIS A 76 -19.81 -21.85 17.70
CA HIS A 76 -19.52 -22.35 19.02
C HIS A 76 -19.78 -23.87 19.13
N VAL A 77 -18.81 -24.58 19.67
CA VAL A 77 -18.96 -26.02 19.97
C VAL A 77 -19.65 -26.15 21.33
N THR A 78 -20.73 -26.94 21.36
CA THR A 78 -21.40 -27.32 22.60
C THR A 78 -20.86 -28.66 23.10
N THR A 79 -20.34 -28.69 24.32
CA THR A 79 -19.98 -29.93 24.99
C THR A 79 -20.89 -30.10 26.20
N LEU A 80 -21.63 -31.20 26.27
CA LEU A 80 -22.65 -31.47 27.33
C LEU A 80 -23.67 -30.33 27.47
N GLY A 81 -24.03 -29.69 26.34
CA GLY A 81 -24.96 -28.57 26.35
C GLY A 81 -24.36 -27.25 26.91
N ILE A 82 -23.07 -27.16 27.18
CA ILE A 82 -22.38 -25.96 27.62
C ILE A 82 -21.58 -25.38 26.45
N PHE A 83 -21.77 -24.10 26.17
CA PHE A 83 -20.98 -23.38 25.18
C PHE A 83 -19.53 -23.25 25.62
N ARG A 84 -18.61 -23.53 24.70
CA ARG A 84 -17.23 -23.10 24.86
C ARG A 84 -17.09 -21.70 24.27
N ALA A 85 -16.63 -20.77 25.07
CA ALA A 85 -16.34 -19.40 24.63
C ALA A 85 -15.22 -19.37 23.59
N LYS A 86 -14.28 -20.31 23.64
CA LYS A 86 -13.18 -20.42 22.67
C LYS A 86 -13.69 -21.12 21.41
N ILE A 87 -13.61 -20.42 20.28
CA ILE A 87 -13.99 -20.93 18.96
C ILE A 87 -12.78 -21.68 18.36
N ASN A 88 -13.07 -22.78 17.66
CA ASN A 88 -12.07 -23.47 16.87
C ASN A 88 -12.04 -22.85 15.47
N ASP A 89 -10.85 -22.61 14.91
CA ASP A 89 -10.64 -22.05 13.58
C ASP A 89 -11.36 -22.84 12.48
N ASN A 90 -11.56 -24.15 12.66
CA ASN A 90 -12.36 -24.96 11.75
C ASN A 90 -13.80 -24.43 11.57
N ALA A 91 -14.34 -23.71 12.54
CA ALA A 91 -15.66 -23.10 12.39
C ALA A 91 -15.62 -21.93 11.40
N CYS A 92 -14.55 -21.14 11.43
CA CYS A 92 -14.31 -20.04 10.50
C CYS A 92 -14.02 -20.56 9.08
N LEU A 93 -13.18 -21.58 8.97
CA LEU A 93 -12.74 -22.18 7.71
C LEU A 93 -13.85 -22.96 6.96
N LYS A 94 -15.00 -23.19 7.59
CA LYS A 94 -16.17 -23.69 6.86
C LYS A 94 -16.65 -22.72 5.78
N CYS A 95 -16.53 -21.42 6.02
CA CYS A 95 -17.01 -20.36 5.13
C CYS A 95 -15.88 -19.50 4.58
N HIS A 96 -14.83 -19.27 5.35
CA HIS A 96 -13.71 -18.42 4.99
C HIS A 96 -12.52 -19.23 4.46
N ASP A 97 -11.90 -18.72 3.40
CA ASP A 97 -10.54 -19.08 3.03
C ASP A 97 -9.63 -17.99 3.59
N ALA A 98 -8.83 -18.33 4.58
CA ALA A 98 -7.84 -17.44 5.12
C ALA A 98 -6.46 -17.85 4.57
N PRO A 99 -5.97 -17.23 3.50
CA PRO A 99 -4.63 -17.51 3.02
C PRO A 99 -3.63 -17.15 4.12
N ALA A 100 -2.66 -18.03 4.35
CA ALA A 100 -1.66 -17.82 5.37
C ALA A 100 -0.83 -16.56 5.06
N HIS A 101 -0.54 -15.78 6.08
CA HIS A 101 0.30 -14.60 5.99
C HIS A 101 1.71 -14.95 5.49
N HIS A 102 2.33 -15.95 6.12
CA HIS A 102 3.60 -16.54 5.70
C HIS A 102 3.44 -18.06 5.71
N ARG A 103 3.39 -18.69 4.53
CA ARG A 103 3.15 -20.12 4.42
C ARG A 103 4.27 -20.97 4.98
N ASP A 104 5.47 -20.55 4.67
CA ASP A 104 6.69 -21.33 4.92
C ASP A 104 7.54 -20.56 5.94
N GLY A 105 7.81 -21.19 7.06
CA GLY A 105 8.73 -20.62 8.03
C GLY A 105 8.14 -20.16 9.36
N VAL A 106 6.82 -20.07 9.52
CA VAL A 106 6.22 -19.74 10.82
C VAL A 106 6.34 -20.88 11.82
N THR A 107 6.66 -20.53 13.06
CA THR A 107 6.74 -21.52 14.16
C THR A 107 5.37 -21.92 14.70
N PHE A 108 4.38 -21.03 14.60
CA PHE A 108 3.00 -21.27 14.97
C PHE A 108 2.04 -20.39 14.17
N THR A 109 0.80 -20.83 14.05
CA THR A 109 -0.28 -20.03 13.44
C THR A 109 -1.22 -19.58 14.55
N PRO A 110 -1.41 -18.25 14.77
CA PRO A 110 -2.36 -17.77 15.77
C PRO A 110 -3.79 -18.16 15.37
N ALA A 111 -4.62 -18.45 16.37
CA ALA A 111 -6.03 -18.75 16.14
C ALA A 111 -6.76 -17.51 15.60
N CYS A 112 -7.71 -17.69 14.66
CA CYS A 112 -8.48 -16.59 14.06
C CYS A 112 -9.11 -15.68 15.11
N GLY A 113 -9.71 -16.26 16.16
CA GLY A 113 -10.33 -15.53 17.26
C GLY A 113 -9.36 -14.76 18.17
N SER A 114 -8.03 -14.93 18.02
CA SER A 114 -7.06 -14.13 18.77
C SER A 114 -6.90 -12.73 18.19
N CYS A 115 -7.23 -12.56 16.91
CA CYS A 115 -7.16 -11.29 16.20
C CYS A 115 -8.57 -10.73 15.90
N HIS A 116 -9.50 -11.60 15.52
CA HIS A 116 -10.85 -11.22 15.10
C HIS A 116 -11.87 -11.44 16.24
N ALA A 117 -12.32 -10.35 16.85
CA ALA A 117 -13.26 -10.41 17.97
C ALA A 117 -14.70 -10.19 17.47
N GLU A 118 -15.49 -11.29 17.39
CA GLU A 118 -16.91 -11.21 17.12
C GLU A 118 -17.69 -10.71 18.35
N HIS A 119 -18.95 -10.34 18.20
CA HIS A 119 -19.85 -9.77 19.23
C HIS A 119 -19.44 -8.37 19.76
N LYS A 120 -18.48 -7.71 19.12
CA LYS A 120 -18.00 -6.36 19.50
C LYS A 120 -18.15 -5.33 18.37
N GLY A 121 -18.96 -5.64 17.38
CA GLY A 121 -19.18 -4.82 16.19
C GLY A 121 -18.19 -5.07 15.07
N SER A 122 -18.52 -4.60 13.87
CA SER A 122 -17.75 -4.85 12.64
C SER A 122 -16.33 -4.26 12.68
N LEU A 123 -16.14 -3.12 13.35
CA LEU A 123 -14.81 -2.52 13.49
C LEU A 123 -13.84 -3.41 14.27
N ARG A 124 -14.31 -4.04 15.36
CA ARG A 124 -13.48 -4.96 16.15
C ARG A 124 -13.25 -6.30 15.48
N LEU A 125 -14.15 -6.70 14.57
CA LEU A 125 -13.97 -7.90 13.76
C LEU A 125 -12.89 -7.69 12.70
N ALA A 126 -12.87 -6.52 12.06
CA ALA A 126 -11.96 -6.20 10.96
C ALA A 126 -10.62 -5.60 11.41
N SER A 127 -10.61 -4.82 12.50
CA SER A 127 -9.42 -4.15 13.01
C SER A 127 -8.81 -4.93 14.17
N THR A 128 -7.50 -5.19 14.07
CA THR A 128 -6.72 -5.88 15.10
C THR A 128 -5.79 -4.90 15.82
N SER A 129 -5.44 -5.19 17.07
CA SER A 129 -4.47 -4.39 17.80
C SER A 129 -3.04 -4.75 17.38
N ASP A 130 -2.11 -3.81 17.51
CA ASP A 130 -0.68 -4.00 17.24
C ASP A 130 -0.08 -5.17 18.03
N SER A 131 -0.60 -5.45 19.23
CA SER A 131 -0.17 -6.61 20.03
C SER A 131 -0.35 -7.95 19.32
N SER A 132 -1.35 -8.05 18.44
CA SER A 132 -1.55 -9.25 17.62
C SER A 132 -0.45 -9.45 16.58
N CYS A 133 0.17 -8.38 16.12
CA CYS A 133 1.29 -8.41 15.16
C CYS A 133 2.63 -8.55 15.89
N THR A 134 2.85 -7.74 16.94
CA THR A 134 4.12 -7.69 17.66
C THR A 134 4.41 -8.93 18.49
N GLN A 135 3.41 -9.76 18.83
CA GLN A 135 3.67 -11.08 19.45
C GLN A 135 4.59 -11.98 18.61
N CYS A 136 4.64 -11.74 17.27
CA CYS A 136 5.57 -12.43 16.37
C CYS A 136 6.68 -11.49 15.90
N HIS A 137 6.33 -10.29 15.44
CA HIS A 137 7.28 -9.38 14.79
C HIS A 137 8.23 -8.66 15.74
N ALA A 138 7.94 -8.58 17.05
CA ALA A 138 8.88 -8.02 18.02
C ALA A 138 10.12 -8.90 18.23
N GLU A 139 9.97 -10.22 18.12
CA GLU A 139 11.06 -11.19 18.18
C GLU A 139 10.85 -12.27 17.12
N LEU A 140 11.00 -11.90 15.85
CA LEU A 140 10.66 -12.76 14.74
C LEU A 140 11.53 -14.03 14.72
N ARG A 141 10.92 -15.17 14.98
CA ARG A 141 11.52 -16.50 14.94
C ARG A 141 10.89 -17.33 13.84
N THR A 142 11.72 -17.96 13.04
CA THR A 142 11.26 -18.87 11.97
C THR A 142 11.74 -20.30 12.26
N ARG A 143 11.13 -21.27 11.59
CA ARG A 143 11.53 -22.70 11.72
C ARG A 143 12.97 -22.92 11.27
N SER A 144 13.43 -22.19 10.29
CA SER A 144 14.80 -22.28 9.77
C SER A 144 15.82 -21.49 10.59
N GLY A 145 15.39 -20.70 11.56
CA GLY A 145 16.25 -19.80 12.34
C GLY A 145 16.70 -18.56 11.58
N SER A 146 16.59 -18.53 10.25
CA SER A 146 16.88 -17.37 9.39
C SER A 146 15.58 -16.73 8.91
N THR A 147 15.60 -15.42 8.69
CA THR A 147 14.46 -14.70 8.14
C THR A 147 14.92 -13.63 7.14
N GLN A 148 14.14 -13.46 6.07
CA GLN A 148 14.31 -12.37 5.12
C GLN A 148 13.69 -11.06 5.64
N TYR A 149 12.89 -11.14 6.69
CA TYR A 149 12.15 -10.02 7.26
C TYR A 149 12.91 -9.40 8.40
N VAL A 150 12.67 -8.10 8.62
CA VAL A 150 13.27 -7.38 9.71
C VAL A 150 12.75 -7.92 11.04
N GLN A 151 13.67 -8.22 11.95
CA GLN A 151 13.37 -8.58 13.32
C GLN A 151 13.12 -7.33 14.18
N GLN A 152 12.46 -7.50 15.31
CA GLN A 152 12.25 -6.45 16.32
C GLN A 152 11.38 -5.27 15.85
N VAL A 153 10.30 -5.54 15.13
CA VAL A 153 9.29 -4.53 14.83
C VAL A 153 8.32 -4.43 16.02
N LYS A 154 8.43 -3.34 16.78
CA LYS A 154 7.65 -3.14 18.02
C LYS A 154 6.42 -2.26 17.84
N GLY A 155 6.29 -1.57 16.73
CA GLY A 155 5.17 -0.69 16.44
C GLY A 155 5.47 0.30 15.32
N PHE A 156 4.52 1.19 15.06
CA PHE A 156 4.68 2.28 14.12
C PHE A 156 5.41 3.46 14.79
N ASP A 157 6.72 3.32 14.95
CA ASP A 157 7.61 4.27 15.61
C ASP A 157 8.73 4.78 14.67
N LYS A 158 9.64 5.61 15.22
CA LYS A 158 10.76 6.18 14.45
C LYS A 158 11.70 5.13 13.87
N GLN A 159 11.71 3.92 14.39
CA GLN A 159 12.58 2.82 13.96
C GLN A 159 11.92 1.88 12.94
N HIS A 160 10.68 2.16 12.56
CA HIS A 160 9.95 1.30 11.62
C HIS A 160 10.77 1.03 10.35
N PRO A 161 10.95 -0.26 9.95
CA PRO A 161 11.93 -0.66 8.94
C PRO A 161 11.64 -0.10 7.53
N GLU A 162 10.37 0.04 7.14
CA GLU A 162 10.01 0.60 5.83
C GLU A 162 10.58 2.01 5.60
N PHE A 163 10.83 2.75 6.68
CA PHE A 163 11.41 4.09 6.62
C PHE A 163 12.93 4.11 6.80
N ALA A 164 13.60 2.95 6.70
CA ALA A 164 15.05 2.87 6.81
C ALA A 164 15.76 3.67 5.72
N VAL A 165 15.19 3.73 4.52
CA VAL A 165 15.69 4.52 3.38
C VAL A 165 16.00 5.97 3.78
N PHE A 166 15.14 6.60 4.57
CA PHE A 166 15.34 7.99 5.02
C PHE A 166 16.41 8.10 6.11
N ARG A 167 16.45 7.13 7.01
CA ARG A 167 17.44 7.13 8.11
C ARG A 167 18.85 6.84 7.65
N LEU A 168 18.99 6.04 6.59
CA LEU A 168 20.28 5.64 6.05
C LEU A 168 20.79 6.61 4.98
N GLY A 169 20.05 7.67 4.66
CA GLY A 169 20.44 8.65 3.65
C GLY A 169 20.58 8.02 2.25
N ALA A 170 19.72 7.06 1.94
CA ALA A 170 19.72 6.44 0.62
C ALA A 170 19.37 7.46 -0.47
N SER A 171 19.96 7.28 -1.66
CA SER A 171 19.61 8.06 -2.84
C SER A 171 18.54 7.33 -3.65
N ASP A 172 17.74 8.09 -4.40
CA ASP A 172 16.84 7.51 -5.40
C ASP A 172 17.67 6.78 -6.47
N PRO A 173 17.38 5.50 -6.76
CA PRO A 173 18.10 4.72 -7.77
C PRO A 173 17.76 5.12 -9.22
N GLY A 174 16.83 6.04 -9.42
CA GLY A 174 16.39 6.49 -10.74
C GLY A 174 17.54 7.01 -11.59
N GLN A 175 17.60 6.56 -12.84
CA GLN A 175 18.64 6.94 -13.81
C GLN A 175 18.13 7.95 -14.86
N VAL A 176 16.88 8.44 -14.70
CA VAL A 176 16.33 9.49 -15.55
C VAL A 176 16.58 10.83 -14.87
N LYS A 177 17.27 11.73 -15.55
CA LYS A 177 17.57 13.08 -15.03
C LYS A 177 16.31 13.93 -15.09
N LEU A 178 15.76 14.26 -13.94
CA LEU A 178 14.63 15.15 -13.80
C LEU A 178 14.95 16.23 -12.74
N ASN A 179 14.51 17.44 -13.02
CA ASN A 179 14.67 18.58 -12.13
C ASN A 179 13.28 19.17 -11.86
N HIS A 180 12.67 18.83 -10.73
CA HIS A 180 11.34 19.31 -10.35
C HIS A 180 11.31 20.83 -10.25
N TYR A 181 12.32 21.44 -9.63
CA TYR A 181 12.44 22.90 -9.51
C TYR A 181 12.35 23.61 -10.87
N ALA A 182 13.05 23.09 -11.89
CA ALA A 182 13.04 23.68 -13.23
C ALA A 182 11.67 23.60 -13.92
N HIS A 183 10.90 22.54 -13.64
CA HIS A 183 9.58 22.32 -14.24
C HIS A 183 8.46 23.04 -13.49
N LEU A 184 8.59 23.23 -12.19
CA LEU A 184 7.56 23.86 -11.35
C LEU A 184 7.69 25.38 -11.23
N ARG A 185 8.76 25.97 -11.77
CA ARG A 185 8.91 27.45 -11.80
C ARG A 185 7.92 28.10 -12.76
N PRO A 186 7.59 29.38 -12.54
CA PRO A 186 6.74 30.14 -13.46
C PRO A 186 7.34 30.27 -14.86
N ASN A 187 6.49 30.36 -15.87
CA ASN A 187 6.86 30.68 -17.25
C ASN A 187 7.83 29.64 -17.88
N VAL A 188 7.64 28.37 -17.60
CA VAL A 188 8.36 27.29 -18.32
C VAL A 188 7.94 27.30 -19.79
N ALA A 189 8.89 27.13 -20.70
CA ALA A 189 8.60 27.05 -22.12
C ALA A 189 7.74 25.82 -22.42
N GLY A 190 6.49 26.03 -22.76
CA GLY A 190 5.54 24.99 -23.17
C GLY A 190 5.41 24.89 -24.70
N PRO A 191 4.59 23.96 -25.22
CA PRO A 191 4.41 23.77 -26.66
C PRO A 191 3.81 25.00 -27.36
N ASP A 192 2.86 25.67 -26.75
CA ASP A 192 2.10 26.80 -27.30
C ASP A 192 2.43 28.15 -26.59
N GLY A 193 3.47 28.21 -25.79
CA GLY A 193 3.90 29.40 -25.04
C GLY A 193 4.27 29.07 -23.59
N PRO A 194 4.52 30.10 -22.76
CA PRO A 194 4.87 29.90 -21.36
C PRO A 194 3.75 29.20 -20.58
N VAL A 195 4.10 28.20 -19.79
CA VAL A 195 3.19 27.43 -18.94
C VAL A 195 3.61 27.45 -17.48
N GLN A 196 2.65 27.26 -16.59
CA GLN A 196 2.88 26.96 -15.18
C GLN A 196 2.38 25.55 -14.95
N MET A 197 3.31 24.63 -14.64
CA MET A 197 2.96 23.23 -14.33
C MET A 197 2.74 23.02 -12.85
N ASP A 198 1.89 22.06 -12.53
CA ASP A 198 1.70 21.55 -11.18
C ASP A 198 1.96 20.04 -11.09
N CYS A 199 1.84 19.48 -9.88
CA CYS A 199 2.13 18.06 -9.65
C CYS A 199 1.24 17.13 -10.49
N GLN A 200 -0.03 17.51 -10.74
CA GLN A 200 -1.02 16.69 -11.43
C GLN A 200 -0.81 16.65 -12.95
N ASP A 201 -0.01 17.56 -13.49
CA ASP A 201 0.32 17.53 -14.91
C ASP A 201 1.19 16.31 -15.26
N CYS A 202 1.96 15.82 -14.28
CA CYS A 202 2.82 14.65 -14.43
C CYS A 202 2.38 13.45 -13.58
N HIS A 203 1.86 13.68 -12.35
CA HIS A 203 1.51 12.62 -11.41
C HIS A 203 0.00 12.49 -11.26
N ARG A 204 -0.57 11.33 -11.62
CA ARG A 204 -2.00 11.03 -11.51
C ARG A 204 -2.20 9.61 -10.99
N LEU A 205 -3.33 9.38 -10.33
CA LEU A 205 -3.71 8.05 -9.92
C LEU A 205 -3.92 7.14 -11.13
N SER A 206 -3.50 5.90 -11.03
CA SER A 206 -3.57 4.92 -12.12
C SER A 206 -4.99 4.68 -12.66
N ALA A 207 -6.02 4.89 -11.82
CA ALA A 207 -7.42 4.73 -12.20
C ALA A 207 -8.02 5.93 -12.95
N THR A 208 -7.31 7.05 -13.08
CA THR A 208 -7.84 8.23 -13.76
C THR A 208 -7.65 8.11 -15.26
N ASN A 209 -8.78 8.00 -15.98
CA ASN A 209 -8.81 7.85 -17.43
C ASN A 209 -8.83 9.21 -18.16
N THR A 210 -8.29 10.26 -17.56
CA THR A 210 -8.26 11.61 -18.14
C THR A 210 -7.04 11.79 -19.02
N ALA A 211 -7.23 12.43 -20.18
CA ALA A 211 -6.12 12.76 -21.08
C ALA A 211 -5.08 13.61 -20.38
N TRP A 212 -3.81 13.35 -20.68
CA TRP A 212 -2.70 14.13 -20.16
C TRP A 212 -2.65 15.49 -20.86
N PRO A 213 -2.46 16.61 -20.16
CA PRO A 213 -2.55 17.95 -20.75
C PRO A 213 -1.48 18.20 -21.82
N TYR A 214 -0.33 17.55 -21.71
CA TYR A 214 0.81 17.68 -22.63
C TYR A 214 1.07 16.41 -23.47
N ALA A 215 0.12 15.49 -23.53
CA ALA A 215 0.16 14.34 -24.42
C ALA A 215 -0.24 14.77 -25.84
N MET A 216 0.68 15.39 -26.53
CA MET A 216 0.44 15.78 -27.94
C MET A 216 0.82 14.63 -28.85
N ASN A 217 -0.09 14.25 -29.77
CA ASN A 217 0.13 13.43 -30.99
C ASN A 217 1.32 12.45 -30.94
N ALA A 218 1.64 11.93 -29.75
CA ALA A 218 2.66 10.93 -29.60
C ALA A 218 2.27 9.74 -30.46
N PRO A 219 3.18 9.17 -31.26
CA PRO A 219 2.91 7.94 -31.97
C PRO A 219 2.35 6.93 -30.96
N LYS A 220 1.27 6.21 -31.36
CA LYS A 220 0.61 5.23 -30.50
C LYS A 220 1.67 4.43 -29.76
N PRO A 221 1.64 4.36 -28.43
CA PRO A 221 2.65 3.62 -27.71
C PRO A 221 2.64 2.21 -28.27
N VAL A 222 3.78 1.78 -28.78
CA VAL A 222 4.05 0.35 -28.90
C VAL A 222 3.84 -0.14 -27.47
N THR A 223 2.89 -1.04 -27.28
CA THR A 223 2.60 -1.65 -26.00
C THR A 223 3.91 -2.26 -25.49
N ALA A 224 4.67 -1.47 -24.76
CA ALA A 224 5.75 -2.01 -23.98
C ALA A 224 5.06 -2.95 -23.01
N ASP A 225 5.35 -4.24 -23.11
CA ASP A 225 5.11 -5.20 -22.05
C ASP A 225 5.76 -4.68 -20.77
N VAL A 226 5.04 -3.80 -20.11
CA VAL A 226 5.27 -3.55 -18.70
C VAL A 226 4.83 -4.86 -18.07
N SER A 227 5.81 -5.71 -17.83
CA SER A 227 5.62 -7.00 -17.19
C SER A 227 4.66 -6.80 -16.03
N ALA A 228 3.47 -7.39 -16.21
CA ALA A 228 2.32 -7.27 -15.33
C ALA A 228 2.54 -8.03 -14.02
N ASP A 229 3.57 -7.63 -13.27
CA ASP A 229 3.85 -8.17 -11.94
C ASP A 229 3.47 -7.21 -10.81
N VAL A 230 2.73 -6.14 -11.15
CA VAL A 230 2.00 -5.35 -10.17
C VAL A 230 0.63 -6.00 -10.00
N SER A 231 0.63 -7.08 -9.21
CA SER A 231 -0.58 -7.78 -8.82
C SER A 231 -1.68 -6.81 -8.37
N ALA A 232 -2.84 -7.03 -8.94
CA ALA A 232 -4.07 -6.27 -8.94
C ALA A 232 -4.76 -5.97 -7.59
N SER A 233 -4.03 -5.81 -6.48
CA SER A 233 -4.62 -5.34 -5.24
C SER A 233 -4.39 -3.84 -5.09
N ARG A 234 -5.43 -3.05 -5.33
CA ARG A 234 -5.46 -1.58 -5.15
C ARG A 234 -4.53 -0.78 -6.07
N SER A 235 -4.29 -1.23 -7.31
CA SER A 235 -3.49 -0.49 -8.30
C SER A 235 -4.02 0.93 -8.59
N SER A 236 -5.29 1.18 -8.33
CA SER A 236 -5.94 2.48 -8.51
C SER A 236 -5.48 3.56 -7.52
N ASP A 237 -4.85 3.18 -6.40
CA ASP A 237 -4.48 4.11 -5.33
C ASP A 237 -3.02 4.60 -5.43
N TYR A 238 -2.25 4.03 -6.36
CA TYR A 238 -0.88 4.45 -6.66
C TYR A 238 -0.85 5.39 -7.86
N MET A 239 0.23 6.21 -7.93
CA MET A 239 0.46 7.07 -9.08
C MET A 239 0.77 6.23 -10.33
N ALA A 240 0.24 6.67 -11.48
CA ALA A 240 0.57 6.08 -12.77
C ALA A 240 2.07 6.24 -13.06
N PRO A 241 2.68 5.30 -13.77
CA PRO A 241 4.07 5.43 -14.18
C PRO A 241 4.25 6.64 -15.10
N ILE A 242 5.40 7.31 -14.96
CA ILE A 242 5.80 8.40 -15.84
C ILE A 242 6.29 7.82 -17.17
N LEU A 243 5.62 8.19 -18.25
CA LEU A 243 5.96 7.77 -19.60
C LEU A 243 6.28 9.00 -20.47
N TYR A 244 7.33 8.93 -21.29
CA TYR A 244 7.71 10.02 -22.18
C TYR A 244 6.51 10.52 -23.02
N ALA A 245 5.78 9.60 -23.63
CA ALA A 245 4.67 9.92 -24.51
C ALA A 245 3.53 10.72 -23.83
N ASN A 246 3.34 10.53 -22.53
CA ASN A 246 2.24 11.13 -21.80
C ASN A 246 2.62 12.44 -21.13
N GLN A 247 3.78 12.52 -20.51
CA GLN A 247 4.15 13.64 -19.66
C GLN A 247 5.23 14.55 -20.26
N CYS A 248 6.10 14.01 -21.15
CA CYS A 248 7.28 14.73 -21.61
C CYS A 248 7.19 15.17 -23.08
N ALA A 249 6.60 14.34 -23.93
CA ALA A 249 6.66 14.49 -25.39
C ALA A 249 6.09 15.83 -25.90
N GLY A 250 5.04 16.37 -25.26
CA GLY A 250 4.44 17.63 -25.69
C GLY A 250 5.43 18.80 -25.72
N CYS A 251 6.35 18.85 -24.78
CA CYS A 251 7.38 19.90 -24.68
C CYS A 251 8.72 19.45 -25.29
N HIS A 252 9.09 18.17 -25.11
CA HIS A 252 10.42 17.64 -25.42
C HIS A 252 10.52 16.92 -26.76
N VAL A 253 9.47 16.93 -27.60
CA VAL A 253 9.52 16.32 -28.94
C VAL A 253 10.62 16.93 -29.83
N LYS A 254 10.91 18.22 -29.67
CA LYS A 254 11.95 18.92 -30.42
C LYS A 254 13.35 18.46 -30.07
N ASP A 255 13.57 17.89 -28.89
CA ASP A 255 14.85 17.35 -28.46
C ASP A 255 15.21 16.04 -29.21
N LEU A 256 14.22 15.43 -29.87
CA LEU A 256 14.37 14.27 -30.74
C LEU A 256 14.46 14.65 -32.23
N GLN A 257 14.52 15.95 -32.56
CA GLN A 257 14.76 16.41 -33.92
C GLN A 257 16.21 16.16 -34.29
N PHE A 258 16.44 15.39 -35.35
CA PHE A 258 17.76 14.93 -35.78
C PHE A 258 18.26 15.64 -37.04
N ASP A 259 17.36 16.18 -37.84
CA ASP A 259 17.67 16.88 -39.08
C ASP A 259 16.48 17.75 -39.50
N ASN A 260 16.78 18.99 -39.92
CA ASN A 260 15.73 19.97 -40.32
C ASN A 260 15.07 19.65 -41.65
N ARG A 261 15.61 18.69 -42.44
CA ARG A 261 15.00 18.20 -43.66
C ARG A 261 13.76 17.34 -43.43
N PHE A 262 13.56 16.88 -42.21
CA PHE A 262 12.44 16.02 -41.84
C PHE A 262 11.59 16.70 -40.77
N ASP A 263 10.26 16.74 -40.99
CA ASP A 263 9.31 17.24 -39.99
C ASP A 263 9.08 16.25 -38.84
N GLN A 264 9.35 14.95 -39.13
CA GLN A 264 9.15 13.89 -38.14
C GLN A 264 10.39 13.73 -37.27
N PRO A 265 10.25 13.87 -35.93
CA PRO A 265 11.33 13.59 -35.00
C PRO A 265 11.67 12.09 -34.94
N ALA A 266 12.83 11.76 -34.42
CA ALA A 266 13.20 10.37 -34.12
C ALA A 266 12.23 9.76 -33.08
N PRO A 267 11.92 8.46 -33.16
CA PRO A 267 11.11 7.79 -32.15
C PRO A 267 11.84 7.75 -30.80
N HIS A 268 11.08 7.90 -29.72
CA HIS A 268 11.59 7.64 -28.38
C HIS A 268 11.54 6.12 -28.12
N ASP A 269 12.61 5.45 -28.46
CA ASP A 269 12.75 3.99 -28.38
C ASP A 269 14.21 3.60 -28.12
N LYS A 270 14.51 2.30 -28.14
CA LYS A 270 15.86 1.76 -27.98
C LYS A 270 16.81 2.29 -29.06
N PRO A 271 18.10 2.46 -28.75
CA PRO A 271 19.06 3.00 -29.71
C PRO A 271 19.08 2.28 -31.07
N GLU A 272 18.89 0.96 -31.08
CA GLU A 272 18.87 0.15 -32.30
C GLU A 272 17.65 0.47 -33.19
N VAL A 273 16.48 0.73 -32.56
CA VAL A 273 15.25 1.12 -33.27
C VAL A 273 15.42 2.52 -33.85
N VAL A 274 16.01 3.45 -33.09
CA VAL A 274 16.32 4.81 -33.54
C VAL A 274 17.27 4.76 -34.76
N GLN A 275 18.34 3.99 -34.69
CA GLN A 275 19.27 3.86 -35.77
C GLN A 275 18.65 3.27 -37.05
N THR A 276 17.84 2.23 -36.88
CA THR A 276 17.09 1.64 -38.01
C THR A 276 16.18 2.67 -38.70
N PHE A 277 15.47 3.46 -37.86
CA PHE A 277 14.63 4.55 -38.34
C PHE A 277 15.45 5.59 -39.15
N LEU A 278 16.62 6.00 -38.63
CA LEU A 278 17.51 6.97 -39.31
C LEU A 278 17.98 6.44 -40.65
N ILE A 279 18.48 5.19 -40.69
CA ILE A 279 18.93 4.55 -41.93
C ILE A 279 17.83 4.55 -42.97
N GLN A 280 16.59 4.18 -42.56
CA GLN A 280 15.44 4.18 -43.47
C GLN A 280 15.14 5.59 -43.98
N LYS A 281 15.07 6.59 -43.09
CA LYS A 281 14.77 7.98 -43.45
C LYS A 281 15.76 8.55 -44.44
N TYR A 282 17.05 8.36 -44.21
CA TYR A 282 18.09 8.85 -45.14
C TYR A 282 18.15 8.05 -46.44
N SER A 283 17.79 6.77 -46.40
CA SER A 283 17.69 5.95 -47.62
C SER A 283 16.54 6.41 -48.52
N ASP A 284 15.39 6.72 -47.93
CA ASP A 284 14.20 7.22 -48.64
C ASP A 284 14.44 8.64 -49.18
N TYR A 285 15.10 9.49 -48.38
CA TYR A 285 15.50 10.82 -48.81
C TYR A 285 16.42 10.77 -50.01
N PHE A 286 17.48 9.95 -49.98
CA PHE A 286 18.41 9.79 -51.06
C PHE A 286 17.73 9.27 -52.35
N ALA A 287 16.79 8.35 -52.21
CA ALA A 287 16.03 7.81 -53.36
C ALA A 287 15.18 8.87 -54.06
N SER A 288 14.65 9.82 -53.29
CA SER A 288 13.81 10.92 -53.79
C SER A 288 14.63 12.16 -54.20
N HIS A 289 15.89 12.26 -53.81
CA HIS A 289 16.79 13.40 -54.06
C HIS A 289 18.14 12.91 -54.66
N PRO A 290 18.18 12.59 -55.95
CA PRO A 290 19.41 12.06 -56.61
C PRO A 290 20.65 12.99 -56.48
N GLY A 291 20.42 14.30 -56.30
CA GLY A 291 21.46 15.30 -56.13
C GLY A 291 21.97 15.44 -54.67
N ALA A 292 21.46 14.65 -53.73
CA ALA A 292 21.79 14.76 -52.31
C ALA A 292 23.28 14.62 -51.98
N MET A 293 24.05 13.90 -52.80
CA MET A 293 25.53 13.81 -52.63
C MET A 293 26.25 15.14 -52.78
N SER A 294 25.69 16.06 -53.56
CA SER A 294 26.25 17.39 -53.79
C SER A 294 25.80 18.43 -52.78
N GLU A 295 24.88 18.07 -51.87
CA GLU A 295 24.45 18.97 -50.83
C GLU A 295 25.55 19.18 -49.79
N PRO A 296 25.81 20.44 -49.40
CA PRO A 296 26.80 20.69 -48.35
C PRO A 296 26.35 20.05 -47.04
N VAL A 297 27.17 19.19 -46.48
CA VAL A 297 26.99 18.70 -45.13
C VAL A 297 27.05 19.91 -44.18
N ALA A 298 26.00 20.19 -43.46
CA ALA A 298 25.92 21.34 -42.58
C ALA A 298 27.11 21.34 -41.61
N PRO A 299 27.91 22.42 -41.55
CA PRO A 299 29.08 22.44 -40.67
C PRO A 299 28.60 22.39 -39.21
N GLU A 300 29.11 21.42 -38.48
CA GLU A 300 28.95 21.37 -37.03
C GLU A 300 29.46 22.71 -36.47
N ARG A 301 28.65 23.41 -35.64
CA ARG A 301 29.08 24.61 -34.93
C ARG A 301 30.27 24.25 -34.06
N ILE A 302 31.47 24.62 -34.53
CA ILE A 302 32.71 24.31 -33.85
C ILE A 302 32.87 25.30 -32.72
N LEU A 303 32.84 24.80 -31.48
CA LEU A 303 33.21 25.60 -30.33
C LEU A 303 34.70 25.96 -30.42
N PRO A 304 35.09 27.20 -30.06
CA PRO A 304 36.50 27.61 -30.06
C PRO A 304 37.36 26.65 -29.25
N GLY A 305 38.46 26.17 -29.80
CA GLY A 305 39.42 25.27 -29.16
C GLY A 305 39.21 23.77 -29.43
N LYS A 306 38.20 23.34 -30.20
CA LYS A 306 38.07 21.93 -30.64
C LYS A 306 38.57 21.73 -32.06
N MET A 307 39.35 20.67 -32.25
CA MET A 307 39.94 20.30 -33.52
C MET A 307 38.84 19.92 -34.55
N LYS A 308 38.93 20.48 -35.75
CA LYS A 308 38.09 20.08 -36.90
C LYS A 308 38.49 18.67 -37.32
N LEU A 309 37.59 17.71 -37.16
CA LEU A 309 37.72 16.45 -37.88
C LEU A 309 37.43 16.73 -39.37
N PRO A 310 38.32 16.32 -40.30
CA PRO A 310 38.03 16.47 -41.71
C PRO A 310 36.77 15.66 -42.03
N LEU A 311 35.73 16.35 -42.51
CA LEU A 311 34.55 15.68 -43.03
C LEU A 311 34.97 14.86 -44.25
N ARG A 312 34.82 13.53 -44.14
CA ARG A 312 35.03 12.64 -45.26
C ARG A 312 33.94 12.90 -46.29
N VAL A 313 34.35 13.30 -47.50
CA VAL A 313 33.40 13.50 -48.61
C VAL A 313 32.90 12.11 -49.06
N PRO A 314 31.58 11.83 -49.00
CA PRO A 314 31.06 10.54 -49.43
C PRO A 314 31.17 10.39 -50.95
N HIS A 315 31.60 9.23 -51.43
CA HIS A 315 31.70 8.91 -52.86
C HIS A 315 30.63 7.94 -53.33
N THR A 316 29.93 7.28 -52.38
CA THR A 316 28.87 6.32 -52.68
C THR A 316 27.60 6.66 -51.88
N ARG A 317 26.45 6.16 -52.37
CA ARG A 317 25.17 6.27 -51.66
C ARG A 317 25.27 5.78 -50.21
N GLN A 318 25.93 4.64 -50.02
CA GLN A 318 26.07 4.05 -48.70
C GLN A 318 26.91 4.93 -47.76
N GLU A 319 28.05 5.41 -48.25
CA GLU A 319 28.92 6.34 -47.48
C GLU A 319 28.16 7.63 -47.11
N TRP A 320 27.30 8.12 -47.98
CA TRP A 320 26.46 9.30 -47.69
C TRP A 320 25.46 8.99 -46.59
N ILE A 321 24.72 7.86 -46.68
CA ILE A 321 23.76 7.44 -45.68
C ILE A 321 24.47 7.27 -44.32
N ASP A 322 25.59 6.55 -44.29
CA ASP A 322 26.36 6.28 -43.06
C ASP A 322 26.83 7.58 -42.39
N LEU A 323 27.28 8.55 -43.21
CA LEU A 323 27.67 9.86 -42.71
C LEU A 323 26.50 10.62 -42.09
N GLN A 324 25.34 10.65 -42.75
CA GLN A 324 24.14 11.33 -42.21
C GLN A 324 23.64 10.66 -40.91
N VAL A 325 23.59 9.33 -40.89
CA VAL A 325 23.22 8.58 -39.68
C VAL A 325 24.20 8.88 -38.54
N MET A 326 25.50 8.87 -38.81
CA MET A 326 26.52 9.20 -37.79
C MET A 326 26.33 10.62 -37.21
N LEU A 327 26.01 11.60 -38.06
CA LEU A 327 25.75 12.97 -37.61
C LEU A 327 24.46 13.07 -36.78
N ALA A 328 23.41 12.40 -37.22
CA ALA A 328 22.13 12.32 -36.48
C ALA A 328 22.29 11.60 -35.15
N ASP A 329 23.00 10.47 -35.11
CA ASP A 329 23.29 9.74 -33.87
C ASP A 329 24.05 10.61 -32.88
N ARG A 330 25.09 11.34 -33.35
CA ARG A 330 25.85 12.26 -32.51
C ARG A 330 24.96 13.37 -31.91
N LEU A 331 24.03 13.90 -32.70
CA LEU A 331 23.08 14.91 -32.23
C LEU A 331 22.10 14.32 -31.22
N LEU A 332 21.45 13.22 -31.55
CA LEU A 332 20.42 12.59 -30.72
C LEU A 332 21.04 12.05 -29.42
N PHE A 333 22.04 11.18 -29.49
CA PHE A 333 22.61 10.56 -28.30
C PHE A 333 23.50 11.52 -27.51
N GLY A 334 24.19 12.44 -28.17
CA GLY A 334 25.06 13.41 -27.51
C GLY A 334 24.35 14.60 -26.87
N LYS A 335 23.15 14.94 -27.34
CA LYS A 335 22.35 16.07 -26.81
C LYS A 335 20.97 15.64 -26.40
N GLY A 336 20.11 15.16 -27.31
CA GLY A 336 18.72 14.84 -27.04
C GLY A 336 18.53 13.79 -25.94
N CYS A 337 19.02 12.57 -26.19
CA CYS A 337 18.89 11.47 -25.23
C CYS A 337 19.62 11.76 -23.90
N LYS A 338 20.84 12.35 -24.00
CA LYS A 338 21.64 12.68 -22.82
C LYS A 338 21.04 13.74 -21.91
N LEU A 339 20.09 14.51 -22.41
CA LEU A 339 19.35 15.50 -21.59
C LEU A 339 18.66 14.81 -20.41
N CYS A 340 18.00 13.68 -20.68
CA CYS A 340 17.20 12.95 -19.71
C CYS A 340 17.86 11.64 -19.24
N HIS A 341 18.65 10.98 -20.09
CA HIS A 341 19.20 9.67 -19.78
C HIS A 341 20.68 9.71 -19.39
N VAL A 342 21.07 8.75 -18.58
CA VAL A 342 22.47 8.42 -18.33
C VAL A 342 22.95 7.53 -19.45
N MET A 343 23.92 8.02 -20.22
CA MET A 343 24.51 7.27 -21.32
C MET A 343 25.64 6.37 -20.81
N ILE A 344 25.68 5.13 -21.29
CA ILE A 344 26.72 4.16 -20.99
C ILE A 344 27.73 4.18 -22.14
N GLU A 345 28.93 4.62 -21.84
CA GLU A 345 30.04 4.55 -22.80
C GLU A 345 30.57 3.11 -22.85
N GLY A 346 30.74 2.57 -24.04
CA GLY A 346 31.21 1.22 -24.26
C GLY A 346 31.86 1.08 -25.65
N ASN A 347 32.46 -0.06 -25.92
CA ASN A 347 33.07 -0.38 -27.21
C ASN A 347 32.03 -0.77 -28.30
N ALA A 348 30.77 -0.64 -28.04
CA ALA A 348 29.70 -0.93 -28.99
C ALA A 348 29.55 0.20 -30.02
N ALA A 349 29.08 -0.13 -31.20
CA ALA A 349 28.82 0.83 -32.27
C ALA A 349 27.79 1.90 -31.89
N LEU A 350 26.85 1.56 -31.00
CA LEU A 350 25.84 2.47 -30.44
C LEU A 350 26.06 2.69 -28.95
N PRO A 351 25.81 3.91 -28.45
CA PRO A 351 25.87 4.17 -27.03
C PRO A 351 24.71 3.44 -26.29
N GLY A 352 25.03 2.84 -25.16
CA GLY A 352 24.01 2.27 -24.28
C GLY A 352 23.27 3.37 -23.54
N VAL A 353 22.00 3.09 -23.16
CA VAL A 353 21.20 3.91 -22.29
C VAL A 353 21.01 3.14 -20.97
N ALA A 354 21.33 3.78 -19.85
CA ALA A 354 21.13 3.17 -18.54
C ALA A 354 19.64 2.89 -18.30
N LYS A 355 19.35 1.75 -17.71
CA LYS A 355 17.97 1.41 -17.32
C LYS A 355 17.44 2.50 -16.38
N SER A 356 16.20 2.93 -16.57
CA SER A 356 15.58 4.02 -15.78
C SER A 356 15.60 3.76 -14.27
N SER A 357 15.48 2.50 -13.85
CA SER A 357 15.57 2.05 -12.44
C SER A 357 14.67 2.82 -11.46
N ILE A 358 13.64 3.48 -11.98
CA ILE A 358 12.67 4.21 -11.15
C ILE A 358 11.81 3.19 -10.40
N PRO A 359 11.78 3.23 -9.05
CA PRO A 359 10.93 2.32 -8.30
C PRO A 359 9.45 2.59 -8.58
N ALA A 360 8.73 1.57 -9.04
CA ALA A 360 7.28 1.68 -9.17
C ALA A 360 6.59 1.82 -7.80
N ARG A 361 7.23 1.33 -6.75
CA ARG A 361 6.74 1.35 -5.38
C ARG A 361 7.91 1.38 -4.40
N TRP A 362 7.88 2.33 -3.47
CA TRP A 362 8.93 2.47 -2.45
C TRP A 362 8.64 1.68 -1.19
N LEU A 363 7.40 1.72 -0.70
CA LEU A 363 6.97 0.99 0.48
C LEU A 363 6.42 -0.37 0.03
N LEU A 364 7.29 -1.36 -0.08
CA LEU A 364 6.98 -2.65 -0.72
C LEU A 364 6.03 -3.52 0.11
N HIS A 365 6.07 -3.39 1.43
CA HIS A 365 5.33 -4.24 2.36
C HIS A 365 4.10 -3.55 2.98
N ALA A 366 3.83 -2.30 2.58
CA ALA A 366 2.70 -1.53 3.07
C ALA A 366 1.78 -1.12 1.92
N ASP A 367 0.49 -1.07 2.18
CA ASP A 367 -0.49 -0.47 1.28
C ASP A 367 -0.71 0.98 1.66
N PHE A 368 -0.50 1.88 0.72
CA PHE A 368 -0.76 3.31 0.87
C PHE A 368 -1.76 3.77 -0.18
N SER A 369 -2.79 4.50 0.24
CA SER A 369 -3.82 5.03 -0.66
C SER A 369 -3.72 6.55 -0.75
N HIS A 370 -3.23 7.07 -1.87
CA HIS A 370 -3.28 8.52 -2.16
C HIS A 370 -4.72 9.03 -2.19
N ASN A 371 -5.66 8.22 -2.70
CA ASN A 371 -7.07 8.61 -2.76
C ASN A 371 -7.68 8.86 -1.38
N SER A 372 -7.28 8.10 -0.37
CA SER A 372 -7.71 8.33 1.01
C SER A 372 -7.18 9.63 1.60
N HIS A 373 -6.09 10.17 1.04
CA HIS A 373 -5.43 11.41 1.49
C HIS A 373 -5.65 12.61 0.54
N ARG A 374 -6.57 12.48 -0.43
CA ARG A 374 -6.81 13.48 -1.49
C ARG A 374 -7.20 14.89 -1.01
N PHE A 375 -7.57 15.03 0.25
CA PHE A 375 -7.89 16.31 0.89
C PHE A 375 -6.64 17.11 1.30
N LEU A 376 -5.47 16.48 1.29
CA LEU A 376 -4.17 17.13 1.57
C LEU A 376 -3.52 17.60 0.27
N SER A 377 -2.79 18.72 0.33
CA SER A 377 -1.93 19.10 -0.77
C SER A 377 -0.73 18.15 -0.91
N CYS A 378 -0.23 17.96 -2.13
CA CYS A 378 0.91 17.07 -2.38
C CYS A 378 2.13 17.45 -1.55
N VAL A 379 2.41 18.76 -1.43
CA VAL A 379 3.55 19.30 -0.67
C VAL A 379 3.42 19.14 0.85
N ALA A 380 2.23 18.84 1.36
CA ALA A 380 2.07 18.54 2.79
C ALA A 380 2.85 17.26 3.19
N CYS A 381 3.01 16.33 2.25
CA CYS A 381 3.77 15.11 2.43
C CYS A 381 5.09 15.15 1.64
N HIS A 382 5.10 15.68 0.43
CA HIS A 382 6.25 15.77 -0.47
C HIS A 382 6.89 17.17 -0.45
N SER A 383 7.19 17.69 0.74
CA SER A 383 7.62 19.08 0.94
C SER A 383 8.93 19.44 0.21
N GLY A 384 9.80 18.47 -0.04
CA GLY A 384 11.06 18.70 -0.76
C GLY A 384 10.93 18.74 -2.29
N ALA A 385 9.77 18.32 -2.85
CA ALA A 385 9.63 18.17 -4.28
C ALA A 385 9.77 19.49 -5.08
N PRO A 386 9.20 20.62 -4.66
CA PRO A 386 9.32 21.87 -5.41
C PRO A 386 10.77 22.40 -5.53
N ASP A 387 11.62 22.08 -4.57
CA ASP A 387 13.01 22.57 -4.52
C ASP A 387 14.02 21.55 -5.05
N SER A 388 13.59 20.34 -5.35
CA SER A 388 14.46 19.27 -5.82
C SER A 388 15.03 19.57 -7.21
N ARG A 389 16.35 19.45 -7.33
CA ARG A 389 17.11 19.70 -8.57
C ARG A 389 17.81 18.44 -9.09
N ASP A 390 17.82 17.38 -8.33
CA ASP A 390 18.47 16.12 -8.68
C ASP A 390 17.51 14.95 -8.52
N THR A 391 17.52 14.02 -9.46
CA THR A 391 16.73 12.77 -9.37
C THR A 391 17.14 11.90 -8.18
N LYS A 392 18.35 12.09 -7.66
CA LYS A 392 18.85 11.35 -6.49
C LYS A 392 18.15 11.74 -5.19
N ASP A 393 17.41 12.84 -5.19
CA ASP A 393 16.65 13.28 -4.02
C ASP A 393 15.49 12.31 -3.75
N VAL A 394 15.45 11.73 -2.56
CA VAL A 394 14.32 10.92 -2.13
C VAL A 394 13.20 11.83 -1.66
N LEU A 395 12.17 11.99 -2.48
CA LEU A 395 11.08 12.95 -2.28
C LEU A 395 9.87 12.37 -1.54
N LEU A 396 10.01 11.23 -0.90
CA LEU A 396 8.95 10.61 -0.11
C LEU A 396 8.86 11.22 1.30
N PRO A 397 7.67 11.22 1.92
CA PRO A 397 7.53 11.67 3.29
C PRO A 397 8.19 10.71 4.27
N GLY A 398 8.90 11.24 5.25
CA GLY A 398 9.38 10.45 6.37
C GLY A 398 8.26 10.02 7.32
N ILE A 399 8.52 9.05 8.20
CA ILE A 399 7.54 8.53 9.16
C ILE A 399 6.89 9.62 10.04
N ALA A 400 7.58 10.72 10.28
CA ALA A 400 7.06 11.84 11.08
C ALA A 400 5.82 12.47 10.45
N SER A 401 5.78 12.58 9.12
CA SER A 401 4.61 13.10 8.39
C SER A 401 3.39 12.20 8.59
N CYS A 402 3.55 10.89 8.52
CA CYS A 402 2.47 9.94 8.77
C CYS A 402 1.99 10.01 10.22
N ARG A 403 2.93 10.04 11.18
CA ARG A 403 2.64 10.05 12.62
C ARG A 403 2.05 11.35 13.14
N SER A 404 2.10 12.43 12.38
CA SER A 404 1.41 13.67 12.74
C SER A 404 -0.12 13.47 12.85
N CYS A 405 -0.66 12.54 12.06
CA CYS A 405 -2.08 12.16 12.06
C CYS A 405 -2.32 10.73 12.54
N HIS A 406 -1.51 9.75 12.08
CA HIS A 406 -1.63 8.35 12.45
C HIS A 406 -0.93 8.07 13.79
N GLN A 407 -1.72 7.89 14.83
CA GLN A 407 -1.24 7.66 16.19
C GLN A 407 -1.71 6.31 16.73
N GLN A 408 -0.98 5.76 17.70
CA GLN A 408 -1.41 4.54 18.37
C GLN A 408 -2.77 4.74 19.04
N GLN A 409 -3.56 3.69 19.06
CA GLN A 409 -4.91 3.69 19.61
C GLN A 409 -4.91 4.20 21.06
N GLY A 410 -5.68 5.23 21.33
CA GLY A 410 -5.80 5.86 22.66
C GLY A 410 -4.93 7.08 22.91
N ALA A 411 -4.07 7.49 21.96
CA ALA A 411 -3.20 8.65 22.16
C ALA A 411 -3.96 10.00 22.11
N LYS A 412 -4.96 10.14 21.21
CA LYS A 412 -5.86 11.29 21.13
C LYS A 412 -7.17 10.87 20.45
N HIS A 413 -8.28 11.53 20.84
CA HIS A 413 -9.62 11.26 20.26
C HIS A 413 -9.73 11.62 18.77
N ASP A 414 -8.91 12.54 18.29
CA ASP A 414 -9.00 13.14 16.94
C ASP A 414 -7.88 12.63 16.00
N ALA A 415 -7.15 11.60 16.39
CA ALA A 415 -6.08 11.04 15.58
C ALA A 415 -6.59 9.90 14.69
N ALA A 416 -6.08 9.83 13.46
CA ALA A 416 -6.25 8.65 12.62
C ALA A 416 -5.55 7.44 13.25
N ASN A 417 -6.11 6.25 13.02
CA ASN A 417 -5.54 5.02 13.56
C ASN A 417 -4.16 4.75 12.93
N GLY A 418 -3.18 4.46 13.77
CA GLY A 418 -1.81 4.11 13.37
C GLY A 418 -1.46 2.64 13.61
N ASN A 419 -2.47 1.76 13.69
CA ASN A 419 -2.24 0.33 13.87
C ASN A 419 -1.59 -0.31 12.64
N CYS A 420 -0.87 -1.39 12.83
CA CYS A 420 -0.20 -2.14 11.76
C CYS A 420 -1.15 -2.49 10.61
N SER A 421 -2.39 -2.88 10.92
CA SER A 421 -3.41 -3.28 9.93
C SER A 421 -3.92 -2.16 9.01
N GLU A 422 -3.62 -0.90 9.31
CA GLU A 422 -3.99 0.23 8.43
C GLU A 422 -3.11 0.27 7.17
N CYS A 423 -1.88 -0.21 7.29
CA CYS A 423 -0.91 -0.19 6.20
C CYS A 423 -0.50 -1.60 5.74
N HIS A 424 -0.61 -2.61 6.60
CA HIS A 424 -0.19 -3.97 6.31
C HIS A 424 -1.37 -4.94 6.22
N ALA A 425 -1.37 -5.78 5.20
CA ALA A 425 -2.34 -6.87 5.07
C ALA A 425 -1.77 -8.15 5.70
N TYR A 426 -2.51 -8.75 6.64
CA TYR A 426 -2.15 -10.05 7.21
C TYR A 426 -2.45 -11.20 6.25
N HIS A 427 -3.61 -11.15 5.58
CA HIS A 427 -4.02 -12.17 4.64
C HIS A 427 -3.63 -11.80 3.21
N ASP A 428 -3.00 -12.73 2.51
CA ASP A 428 -2.68 -12.53 1.09
C ASP A 428 -3.89 -12.84 0.20
N TRP A 429 -4.61 -11.81 -0.18
CA TRP A 429 -5.78 -11.88 -1.07
C TRP A 429 -5.44 -11.81 -2.56
N ARG A 430 -4.16 -11.84 -2.94
CA ARG A 430 -3.72 -11.77 -4.35
C ARG A 430 -4.06 -13.02 -5.15
N ARG A 431 -4.50 -14.08 -4.49
CA ARG A 431 -4.90 -15.30 -5.18
C ARG A 431 -6.24 -15.14 -5.85
N ALA A 432 -6.35 -15.68 -7.07
CA ALA A 432 -7.60 -15.75 -7.77
C ALA A 432 -8.66 -16.41 -6.87
N GLN A 433 -9.79 -15.74 -6.69
CA GLN A 433 -10.92 -16.27 -5.95
C GLN A 433 -11.45 -17.51 -6.70
N PRO A 434 -11.78 -18.59 -6.00
CA PRO A 434 -12.38 -19.76 -6.65
C PRO A 434 -13.71 -19.37 -7.28
N THR A 435 -13.89 -19.70 -8.55
CA THR A 435 -15.14 -19.43 -9.29
C THR A 435 -16.34 -20.20 -8.72
N LYS A 436 -16.06 -21.29 -7.98
CA LYS A 436 -17.07 -22.07 -7.27
C LYS A 436 -16.91 -21.83 -5.77
N GLY A 437 -17.78 -20.96 -5.22
CA GLY A 437 -17.87 -20.76 -3.78
C GLY A 437 -18.39 -22.00 -3.05
N LYS A 438 -18.11 -22.10 -1.74
CA LYS A 438 -18.53 -23.24 -0.90
C LYS A 438 -20.04 -23.33 -0.69
N TYR A 439 -20.73 -22.18 -0.78
CA TYR A 439 -22.16 -22.08 -0.46
C TYR A 439 -22.91 -21.28 -1.50
N LEU A 440 -24.12 -21.70 -1.81
CA LEU A 440 -25.10 -20.91 -2.54
C LEU A 440 -25.92 -20.03 -1.55
N ILE A 441 -26.45 -18.91 -2.01
CA ILE A 441 -27.26 -18.02 -1.17
C ILE A 441 -28.40 -18.74 -0.44
N PRO A 442 -29.15 -19.68 -1.06
CA PRO A 442 -30.18 -20.44 -0.37
C PRO A 442 -29.64 -21.27 0.81
N GLN A 443 -28.43 -21.84 0.69
CA GLN A 443 -27.81 -22.63 1.75
C GLN A 443 -27.43 -21.79 2.99
N LEU A 444 -27.12 -20.53 2.80
CA LEU A 444 -26.86 -19.60 3.91
C LEU A 444 -28.14 -19.15 4.61
N ARG A 445 -29.28 -19.15 3.88
CA ARG A 445 -30.59 -18.75 4.37
C ARG A 445 -31.48 -19.91 4.80
N ALA A 446 -31.09 -21.14 4.50
CA ALA A 446 -31.86 -22.31 4.81
C ALA A 446 -32.00 -22.47 6.33
N GLU A 447 -33.25 -22.55 6.72
CA GLU A 447 -33.84 -22.82 8.03
C GLU A 447 -34.06 -21.57 8.92
N LYS A 448 -35.29 -21.11 8.73
CA LYS A 448 -36.01 -20.38 9.79
C LYS A 448 -36.55 -21.37 10.80
#